data_c9ee8bec6aeaa77dcf7ecdf8a33cadfe
#
_entry.id   c9ee8bec6aeaa77dcf7ecdf8a33cadfe
#
_cell.length_a   1.000
_cell.length_b   1.000
_cell.length_c   1.000
_cell.angle_alpha   90.00
_cell.angle_beta   90.00
_cell.angle_gamma   90.00
#
_symmetry.space_group_name_H-M   'P 1'
#
loop_
_entity.id
_entity.type
_entity.pdbx_description
1 polymer ?
#
loop_
_entity_poly.entity_id
_entity_poly.type
_entity_poly.pdbx_seq_one_letter_code
_entity_poly.pdbx_strand_id
1 'polypeptide(L)'
;MINQRNRIGDFELDTVVGPRGHSKAVLLTLIDRKSRFLWAYRLKDRTTATVNEALTKFLTTFNGPVHSFTVDRGTEFSGLVSLESQYGIKTYYCHAYTPAERGSNERFNRNLRYFYPKGTRFEHISAQDLTTTLLQINQRPLKILDWQTPYQVILTNLSKNSD
;
A
#
# COMPACT_ATOMS: atom_id res chain seq x y z
N MET A 1 14.92 -13.51 2.27
CA MET A 1 15.08 -12.04 2.31
C MET A 1 13.78 -11.27 2.39
N ILE A 2 12.74 -11.64 1.65
CA ILE A 2 11.44 -10.90 1.66
C ILE A 2 10.75 -10.97 3.02
N ASN A 3 10.95 -12.02 3.79
CA ASN A 3 10.37 -12.17 5.14
C ASN A 3 11.12 -11.39 6.23
N GLN A 4 12.29 -10.87 5.93
CA GLN A 4 13.06 -10.05 6.87
C GLN A 4 12.67 -8.58 6.68
N ARG A 5 11.75 -8.10 7.49
CA ARG A 5 11.25 -6.72 7.51
C ARG A 5 12.30 -5.72 8.02
N ASN A 6 13.50 -5.78 7.45
CA ASN A 6 14.70 -5.11 7.99
C ASN A 6 15.00 -3.76 7.32
N ARG A 7 14.43 -3.50 6.14
CA ARG A 7 14.70 -2.29 5.36
C ARG A 7 13.41 -1.62 4.88
N ILE A 8 13.48 -0.33 4.66
CA ILE A 8 12.43 0.44 3.96
C ILE A 8 12.50 0.14 2.46
N GLY A 9 11.35 0.14 1.79
CA GLY A 9 11.28 0.01 0.35
C GLY A 9 10.77 -1.33 -0.16
N ASP A 10 10.39 -2.24 0.72
CA ASP A 10 9.67 -3.46 0.36
C ASP A 10 8.18 -3.27 0.69
N PHE A 11 7.33 -3.14 -0.33
CA PHE A 11 5.92 -2.81 -0.19
C PHE A 11 5.00 -4.00 -0.45
N GLU A 12 3.95 -4.11 0.35
CA GLU A 12 2.81 -4.98 0.07
C GLU A 12 1.70 -4.12 -0.56
N LEU A 13 1.18 -4.57 -1.70
CA LEU A 13 0.12 -3.90 -2.44
C LEU A 13 -1.18 -4.71 -2.34
N ASP A 14 -2.29 -3.99 -2.25
CA ASP A 14 -3.63 -4.58 -2.29
C ASP A 14 -4.64 -3.57 -2.83
N THR A 15 -5.83 -4.04 -3.17
CA THR A 15 -6.95 -3.19 -3.56
C THR A 15 -8.12 -3.40 -2.61
N VAL A 16 -8.67 -2.32 -2.10
CA VAL A 16 -9.90 -2.32 -1.28
C VAL A 16 -11.06 -1.90 -2.16
N VAL A 17 -12.01 -2.81 -2.33
CA VAL A 17 -13.13 -2.62 -3.26
C VAL A 17 -14.36 -2.01 -2.58
N GLY A 18 -15.13 -1.23 -3.33
CA GLY A 18 -16.45 -0.75 -2.95
C GLY A 18 -17.55 -1.82 -3.10
N PRO A 19 -18.83 -1.43 -2.96
CA PRO A 19 -19.95 -2.36 -3.08
C PRO A 19 -20.06 -2.91 -4.51
N ARG A 20 -20.13 -4.23 -4.63
CA ARG A 20 -20.23 -4.92 -5.92
C ARG A 20 -21.46 -4.44 -6.70
N GLY A 21 -21.30 -4.19 -8.01
CA GLY A 21 -22.38 -3.75 -8.89
C GLY A 21 -22.82 -2.30 -8.72
N HIS A 22 -22.29 -1.57 -7.74
CA HIS A 22 -22.68 -0.19 -7.43
C HIS A 22 -21.53 0.81 -7.49
N SER A 23 -20.29 0.34 -7.40
CA SER A 23 -19.09 1.18 -7.43
C SER A 23 -17.97 0.49 -8.18
N LYS A 24 -17.32 1.21 -9.09
CA LYS A 24 -16.08 0.76 -9.75
C LYS A 24 -14.84 1.27 -9.06
N ALA A 25 -14.95 2.36 -8.31
CA ALA A 25 -13.84 2.97 -7.61
C ALA A 25 -13.30 2.06 -6.51
N VAL A 26 -11.97 2.02 -6.39
CA VAL A 26 -11.24 1.21 -5.39
C VAL A 26 -10.16 2.06 -4.74
N LEU A 27 -9.65 1.61 -3.60
CA LEU A 27 -8.41 2.12 -3.03
C LEU A 27 -7.27 1.16 -3.35
N LEU A 28 -6.22 1.63 -4.01
CA LEU A 28 -4.94 0.95 -4.06
C LEU A 28 -4.17 1.28 -2.80
N THR A 29 -3.73 0.28 -2.06
CA THR A 29 -2.94 0.43 -0.85
C THR A 29 -1.51 -0.05 -1.05
N LEU A 30 -0.55 0.69 -0.50
CA LEU A 30 0.85 0.31 -0.42
C LEU A 30 1.28 0.39 1.05
N ILE A 31 1.81 -0.70 1.59
CA ILE A 31 2.28 -0.76 2.98
C ILE A 31 3.76 -1.11 2.95
N ASP A 32 4.60 -0.23 3.49
CA ASP A 32 6.00 -0.57 3.70
C ASP A 32 6.14 -1.60 4.81
N ARG A 33 6.84 -2.68 4.52
CA ARG A 33 6.91 -3.85 5.41
C ARG A 33 7.68 -3.60 6.70
N LYS A 34 8.61 -2.65 6.72
CA LYS A 34 9.38 -2.28 7.91
C LYS A 34 8.63 -1.26 8.77
N SER A 35 8.32 -0.12 8.20
CA SER A 35 7.71 1.00 8.93
C SER A 35 6.22 0.81 9.20
N ARG A 36 5.58 -0.07 8.45
CA ARG A 36 4.11 -0.21 8.45
C ARG A 36 3.37 1.03 7.98
N PHE A 37 4.07 1.96 7.35
CA PHE A 37 3.46 3.15 6.79
C PHE A 37 2.57 2.80 5.62
N LEU A 38 1.36 3.35 5.62
CA LEU A 38 0.32 3.10 4.63
C LEU A 38 0.18 4.30 3.70
N TRP A 39 0.34 4.06 2.39
CA TRP A 39 -0.14 4.94 1.33
C TRP A 39 -1.41 4.36 0.73
N ALA A 40 -2.32 5.23 0.29
CA ALA A 40 -3.48 4.80 -0.47
C ALA A 40 -3.82 5.81 -1.57
N TYR A 41 -4.26 5.29 -2.70
CA TYR A 41 -4.72 6.07 -3.85
C TYR A 41 -6.12 5.64 -4.23
N ARG A 42 -7.00 6.62 -4.40
CA ARG A 42 -8.33 6.36 -4.97
C ARG A 42 -8.20 6.19 -6.47
N LEU A 43 -8.60 5.04 -6.97
CA LEU A 43 -8.65 4.73 -8.40
C LEU A 43 -10.10 4.78 -8.88
N LYS A 44 -10.31 5.25 -10.11
CA LYS A 44 -11.63 5.25 -10.75
C LYS A 44 -12.19 3.86 -10.99
N ASP A 45 -11.31 2.90 -11.20
CA ASP A 45 -11.64 1.49 -11.42
C ASP A 45 -10.44 0.59 -11.04
N ARG A 46 -10.66 -0.73 -11.11
CA ARG A 46 -9.66 -1.76 -10.80
C ARG A 46 -9.02 -2.32 -12.06
N THR A 47 -8.53 -1.45 -12.93
CA THR A 47 -7.83 -1.86 -14.16
C THR A 47 -6.32 -1.81 -13.99
N THR A 48 -5.59 -2.59 -14.77
CA THR A 48 -4.13 -2.56 -14.84
C THR A 48 -3.62 -1.15 -15.15
N ALA A 49 -4.28 -0.42 -16.07
CA ALA A 49 -3.88 0.91 -16.45
C ALA A 49 -3.96 1.91 -15.29
N THR A 50 -5.07 1.92 -14.53
CA THR A 50 -5.23 2.83 -13.39
C THR A 50 -4.32 2.47 -12.22
N VAL A 51 -4.06 1.19 -11.98
CA VAL A 51 -3.08 0.73 -10.99
C VAL A 51 -1.68 1.20 -11.38
N ASN A 52 -1.24 0.99 -12.61
CA ASN A 52 0.08 1.42 -13.08
C ASN A 52 0.25 2.94 -13.04
N GLU A 53 -0.78 3.71 -13.38
CA GLU A 53 -0.75 5.18 -13.27
C GLU A 53 -0.51 5.62 -11.81
N ALA A 54 -1.23 5.05 -10.85
CA ALA A 54 -1.06 5.37 -9.44
C ALA A 54 0.32 4.93 -8.91
N LEU A 55 0.82 3.77 -9.31
CA LEU A 55 2.15 3.30 -8.93
C LEU A 55 3.25 4.17 -9.54
N THR A 56 3.11 4.60 -10.79
CA THR A 56 4.04 5.55 -11.42
C THR A 56 4.07 6.87 -10.65
N LYS A 57 2.91 7.39 -10.25
CA LYS A 57 2.82 8.58 -9.40
C LYS A 57 3.54 8.37 -8.07
N PHE A 58 3.31 7.22 -7.42
CA PHE A 58 4.02 6.88 -6.18
C PHE A 58 5.54 6.84 -6.40
N LEU A 59 6.01 6.13 -7.42
CA LEU A 59 7.44 5.96 -7.72
C LEU A 59 8.16 7.26 -8.07
N THR A 60 7.46 8.23 -8.66
CA THR A 60 8.01 9.54 -9.01
C THR A 60 7.95 10.57 -7.89
N THR A 61 7.09 10.36 -6.88
CA THR A 61 6.89 11.31 -5.78
C THR A 61 7.46 10.85 -4.44
N PHE A 62 7.59 9.54 -4.25
CA PHE A 62 8.19 8.99 -3.02
C PHE A 62 9.70 9.19 -3.01
N ASN A 63 10.17 9.93 -2.01
CA ASN A 63 11.58 10.28 -1.88
C ASN A 63 12.36 9.27 -1.02
N GLY A 64 12.21 8.00 -1.34
CA GLY A 64 12.89 6.90 -0.65
C GLY A 64 13.15 5.71 -1.57
N PRO A 65 13.85 4.68 -1.09
CA PRO A 65 14.14 3.50 -1.88
C PRO A 65 12.87 2.67 -2.13
N VAL A 66 12.74 2.13 -3.33
CA VAL A 66 11.72 1.12 -3.67
C VAL A 66 12.43 -0.10 -4.23
N HIS A 67 12.39 -1.19 -3.50
CA HIS A 67 13.10 -2.43 -3.86
C HIS A 67 12.17 -3.48 -4.43
N SER A 68 10.99 -3.64 -3.84
CA SER A 68 10.05 -4.67 -4.27
C SER A 68 8.59 -4.33 -4.00
N PHE A 69 7.74 -4.93 -4.82
CA PHE A 69 6.31 -5.04 -4.60
C PHE A 69 5.92 -6.49 -4.37
N THR A 70 5.14 -6.76 -3.34
CA THR A 70 4.50 -8.05 -3.08
C THR A 70 3.01 -7.89 -3.34
N VAL A 71 2.47 -8.70 -4.24
CA VAL A 71 1.07 -8.63 -4.70
C VAL A 71 0.45 -10.02 -4.69
N ASP A 72 -0.88 -10.07 -4.74
CA ASP A 72 -1.57 -11.30 -5.09
C ASP A 72 -1.59 -11.49 -6.62
N ARG A 73 -2.23 -12.55 -7.08
CA ARG A 73 -2.38 -12.84 -8.52
C ARG A 73 -3.59 -12.15 -9.14
N GLY A 74 -3.99 -11.00 -8.62
CA GLY A 74 -5.05 -10.20 -9.21
C GLY A 74 -4.67 -9.70 -10.60
N THR A 75 -5.63 -9.69 -11.51
CA THR A 75 -5.42 -9.24 -12.89
C THR A 75 -5.01 -7.77 -12.98
N GLU A 76 -5.40 -6.97 -12.00
CA GLU A 76 -5.02 -5.55 -11.89
C GLU A 76 -3.52 -5.33 -11.72
N PHE A 77 -2.80 -6.34 -11.24
CA PHE A 77 -1.34 -6.30 -11.06
C PHE A 77 -0.56 -6.94 -12.22
N SER A 78 -1.21 -7.34 -13.29
CA SER A 78 -0.56 -7.99 -14.43
C SER A 78 0.41 -7.07 -15.21
N GLY A 79 0.28 -5.76 -15.06
CA GLY A 79 1.12 -4.76 -15.74
C GLY A 79 2.39 -4.36 -15.00
N LEU A 80 2.71 -4.96 -13.84
CA LEU A 80 3.87 -4.58 -13.03
C LEU A 80 5.22 -4.86 -13.71
N VAL A 81 5.28 -5.78 -14.66
CA VAL A 81 6.50 -6.11 -15.43
C VAL A 81 7.10 -4.88 -16.10
N SER A 82 6.26 -3.96 -16.62
CA SER A 82 6.74 -2.73 -17.24
C SER A 82 7.40 -1.80 -16.22
N LEU A 83 6.89 -1.75 -14.99
CA LEU A 83 7.45 -0.96 -13.89
C LEU A 83 8.74 -1.59 -13.35
N GLU A 84 8.84 -2.91 -13.33
CA GLU A 84 10.09 -3.62 -12.97
C GLU A 84 11.25 -3.17 -13.88
N SER A 85 11.02 -3.20 -15.18
CA SER A 85 12.05 -2.81 -16.17
C SER A 85 12.42 -1.35 -16.07
N GLN A 86 11.44 -0.47 -15.87
CA GLN A 86 11.64 0.97 -15.87
C GLN A 86 12.31 1.49 -14.58
N TYR A 87 11.96 0.91 -13.42
CA TYR A 87 12.38 1.40 -12.10
C TYR A 87 13.33 0.47 -11.35
N GLY A 88 13.69 -0.68 -11.91
CA GLY A 88 14.57 -1.65 -11.26
C GLY A 88 13.96 -2.32 -10.03
N ILE A 89 12.63 -2.45 -9.99
CA ILE A 89 11.88 -3.02 -8.88
C ILE A 89 11.68 -4.51 -9.13
N LYS A 90 11.60 -5.31 -8.06
CA LYS A 90 11.22 -6.74 -8.15
C LYS A 90 9.77 -6.92 -7.71
N THR A 91 9.00 -7.68 -8.47
CA THR A 91 7.64 -8.09 -8.10
C THR A 91 7.62 -9.52 -7.60
N TYR A 92 6.99 -9.72 -6.46
CA TYR A 92 6.77 -11.03 -5.86
C TYR A 92 5.28 -11.31 -5.75
N TYR A 93 4.87 -12.46 -6.26
CA TYR A 93 3.49 -12.93 -6.19
C TYR A 93 3.32 -13.86 -5.01
N CYS A 94 2.37 -13.55 -4.12
CA CYS A 94 2.01 -14.44 -3.01
C CYS A 94 1.49 -15.78 -3.53
N HIS A 95 1.88 -16.87 -2.86
CA HIS A 95 1.31 -18.18 -3.13
C HIS A 95 -0.18 -18.20 -2.75
N ALA A 96 -0.98 -18.87 -3.57
CA ALA A 96 -2.37 -19.13 -3.24
C ALA A 96 -2.44 -19.87 -1.88
N TYR A 97 -3.35 -19.43 -1.00
CA TYR A 97 -3.59 -20.05 0.30
C TYR A 97 -2.47 -19.96 1.35
N THR A 98 -1.58 -18.96 1.29
CA THR A 98 -0.58 -18.73 2.33
C THR A 98 -0.88 -17.42 3.11
N PRO A 99 -1.76 -17.44 4.13
CA PRO A 99 -2.16 -16.22 4.88
C PRO A 99 -0.99 -15.53 5.57
N ALA A 100 0.05 -16.27 5.94
CA ALA A 100 1.25 -15.73 6.60
C ALA A 100 2.01 -14.72 5.72
N GLU A 101 1.94 -14.84 4.40
CA GLU A 101 2.60 -13.92 3.46
C GLU A 101 1.86 -12.57 3.35
N ARG A 102 0.58 -12.49 3.76
CA ARG A 102 -0.30 -11.32 3.64
C ARG A 102 -0.77 -10.74 4.97
N GLY A 103 -0.24 -11.19 6.09
CA GLY A 103 -0.73 -10.82 7.43
C GLY A 103 -0.72 -9.31 7.72
N SER A 104 0.12 -8.53 7.03
CA SER A 104 0.13 -7.07 7.14
C SER A 104 -1.07 -6.45 6.43
N ASN A 105 -1.38 -6.89 5.21
CA ASN A 105 -2.50 -6.35 4.42
C ASN A 105 -3.85 -6.54 5.11
N GLU A 106 -4.13 -7.72 5.66
CA GLU A 106 -5.39 -7.96 6.37
C GLU A 106 -5.58 -7.01 7.56
N ARG A 107 -4.52 -6.79 8.35
CA ARG A 107 -4.57 -5.89 9.51
C ARG A 107 -4.80 -4.44 9.09
N PHE A 108 -4.11 -3.97 8.07
CA PHE A 108 -4.24 -2.59 7.60
C PHE A 108 -5.54 -2.35 6.83
N ASN A 109 -6.02 -3.33 6.07
CA ASN A 109 -7.35 -3.27 5.46
C ASN A 109 -8.44 -3.20 6.53
N ARG A 110 -8.26 -3.84 7.68
CA ARG A 110 -9.16 -3.71 8.84
C ARG A 110 -9.17 -2.27 9.39
N ASN A 111 -8.01 -1.61 9.48
CA ASN A 111 -7.92 -0.21 9.90
C ASN A 111 -8.62 0.72 8.90
N LEU A 112 -8.42 0.52 7.60
CA LEU A 112 -9.15 1.26 6.57
C LEU A 112 -10.65 1.02 6.64
N ARG A 113 -11.09 -0.22 6.91
CA ARG A 113 -12.51 -0.57 7.05
C ARG A 113 -13.18 0.01 8.29
N TYR A 114 -12.42 0.41 9.29
CA TYR A 114 -12.94 1.21 10.40
C TYR A 114 -13.42 2.59 9.92
N PHE A 115 -12.66 3.25 9.06
CA PHE A 115 -13.02 4.56 8.48
C PHE A 115 -13.97 4.42 7.28
N TYR A 116 -13.80 3.38 6.49
CA TYR A 116 -14.55 3.09 5.27
C TYR A 116 -15.15 1.69 5.35
N PRO A 117 -16.29 1.53 6.05
CA PRO A 117 -16.95 0.22 6.20
C PRO A 117 -17.34 -0.39 4.86
N LYS A 118 -17.67 -1.68 4.85
CA LYS A 118 -18.24 -2.35 3.68
C LYS A 118 -19.47 -1.59 3.20
N GLY A 119 -19.58 -1.37 1.88
CA GLY A 119 -20.63 -0.56 1.26
C GLY A 119 -20.24 0.90 1.02
N THR A 120 -19.08 1.35 1.51
CA THR A 120 -18.56 2.68 1.18
C THR A 120 -18.26 2.78 -0.30
N ARG A 121 -18.79 3.82 -0.93
CA ARG A 121 -18.52 4.18 -2.33
C ARG A 121 -17.33 5.12 -2.39
N PHE A 122 -16.19 4.60 -2.88
CA PHE A 122 -14.93 5.35 -2.88
C PHE A 122 -14.93 6.54 -3.82
N GLU A 123 -15.79 6.57 -4.83
CA GLU A 123 -15.99 7.73 -5.69
C GLU A 123 -16.46 8.98 -4.93
N HIS A 124 -17.07 8.82 -3.76
CA HIS A 124 -17.57 9.92 -2.92
C HIS A 124 -16.56 10.41 -1.89
N ILE A 125 -15.40 9.75 -1.77
CA ILE A 125 -14.35 10.15 -0.83
C ILE A 125 -13.48 11.22 -1.49
N SER A 126 -13.34 12.37 -0.83
CA SER A 126 -12.42 13.42 -1.29
C SER A 126 -10.97 13.03 -1.05
N ALA A 127 -10.06 13.65 -1.81
CA ALA A 127 -8.62 13.48 -1.58
C ALA A 127 -8.21 13.93 -0.17
N GLN A 128 -8.84 15.00 0.34
CA GLN A 128 -8.59 15.51 1.68
C GLN A 128 -9.06 14.55 2.76
N ASP A 129 -10.24 13.94 2.63
CA ASP A 129 -10.73 12.92 3.57
C ASP A 129 -9.80 11.74 3.62
N LEU A 130 -9.35 11.25 2.47
CA LEU A 130 -8.38 10.15 2.40
C LEU A 130 -7.06 10.52 3.07
N THR A 131 -6.53 11.70 2.82
CA THR A 131 -5.30 12.19 3.46
C THR A 131 -5.45 12.25 4.99
N THR A 132 -6.56 12.78 5.49
CA THR A 132 -6.85 12.84 6.94
C THR A 132 -6.92 11.45 7.55
N THR A 133 -7.60 10.52 6.90
CA THR A 133 -7.69 9.11 7.34
C THR A 133 -6.32 8.44 7.40
N LEU A 134 -5.49 8.62 6.37
CA LEU A 134 -4.15 8.05 6.32
C LEU A 134 -3.24 8.64 7.41
N LEU A 135 -3.34 9.93 7.70
CA LEU A 135 -2.63 10.55 8.81
C LEU A 135 -3.00 9.92 10.15
N GLN A 136 -4.28 9.72 10.42
CA GLN A 136 -4.74 9.08 11.66
C GLN A 136 -4.21 7.64 11.78
N ILE A 137 -4.23 6.86 10.70
CA ILE A 137 -3.71 5.49 10.68
C ILE A 137 -2.20 5.48 10.93
N ASN A 138 -1.45 6.35 10.24
CA ASN A 138 0.02 6.38 10.29
C ASN A 138 0.58 7.03 11.56
N GLN A 139 -0.23 7.76 12.31
CA GLN A 139 0.16 8.35 13.59
C GLN A 139 -0.28 7.52 14.80
N ARG A 140 -0.81 6.33 14.59
CA ARG A 140 -1.17 5.41 15.66
C ARG A 140 0.04 4.60 16.11
N PRO A 141 0.39 4.60 17.42
CA PRO A 141 1.46 3.75 17.95
C PRO A 141 1.15 2.27 17.77
N LEU A 142 2.11 1.48 17.33
CA LEU A 142 1.97 0.05 17.12
C LEU A 142 2.93 -0.73 18.01
N LYS A 143 2.41 -1.75 18.71
CA LYS A 143 3.23 -2.63 19.55
C LYS A 143 4.38 -3.28 18.78
N ILE A 144 4.15 -3.68 17.51
CA ILE A 144 5.16 -4.30 16.64
C ILE A 144 6.31 -3.34 16.28
N LEU A 145 6.12 -2.03 16.48
CA LEU A 145 7.12 -0.99 16.27
C LEU A 145 7.64 -0.42 17.61
N ASP A 146 7.59 -1.21 18.68
CA ASP A 146 7.96 -0.76 20.03
C ASP A 146 7.22 0.53 20.44
N TRP A 147 5.93 0.59 20.11
CA TRP A 147 5.02 1.72 20.35
C TRP A 147 5.34 3.01 19.60
N GLN A 148 6.27 2.96 18.63
CA GLN A 148 6.43 4.03 17.67
C GLN A 148 5.28 4.02 16.65
N THR A 149 5.04 5.18 16.04
CA THR A 149 4.10 5.28 14.94
C THR A 149 4.77 4.91 13.61
N PRO A 150 4.02 4.40 12.61
CA PRO A 150 4.55 4.23 11.25
C PRO A 150 5.21 5.50 10.72
N TYR A 151 4.62 6.67 10.99
CA TYR A 151 5.16 7.97 10.60
C TYR A 151 6.55 8.23 11.20
N GLN A 152 6.74 7.99 12.51
CA GLN A 152 8.04 8.14 13.16
C GLN A 152 9.09 7.21 12.56
N VAL A 153 8.73 5.95 12.34
CA VAL A 153 9.66 4.96 11.78
C VAL A 153 10.08 5.31 10.36
N ILE A 154 9.14 5.70 9.49
CA ILE A 154 9.49 6.06 8.10
C ILE A 154 10.41 7.29 8.06
N LEU A 155 10.11 8.34 8.80
CA LEU A 155 10.93 9.55 8.86
C LEU A 155 12.36 9.27 9.34
N THR A 156 12.51 8.51 10.42
CA THR A 156 13.83 8.15 10.97
C THR A 156 14.68 7.37 9.97
N ASN A 157 14.06 6.49 9.18
CA ASN A 157 14.80 5.69 8.20
C ASN A 157 15.10 6.46 6.91
N LEU A 158 14.24 7.38 6.47
CA LEU A 158 14.52 8.21 5.30
C LEU A 158 15.62 9.23 5.58
N SER A 159 15.65 9.83 6.76
CA SER A 159 16.72 10.79 7.12
C SER A 159 18.10 10.14 7.21
N LYS A 160 18.21 8.87 7.61
CA LYS A 160 19.48 8.12 7.65
C LYS A 160 20.04 7.79 6.27
N ASN A 161 19.23 7.82 5.22
CA ASN A 161 19.66 7.52 3.86
C ASN A 161 20.02 8.79 3.07
N SER A 162 19.97 9.96 3.70
CA SER A 162 20.29 11.25 3.08
C SER A 162 21.72 11.74 3.38
N ASP A 163 22.46 10.98 4.19
CA ASP A 163 23.88 11.16 4.51
C ASP A 163 24.72 10.13 3.72
#